data_3887a26d49b91a8eb99eee062f0500bf
#
_entry.id   3887a26d49b91a8eb99eee062f0500bf
#
_cell.length_a   1.000
_cell.length_b   1.000
_cell.length_c   1.000
_cell.angle_alpha   90.00
_cell.angle_beta   90.00
_cell.angle_gamma   90.00
#
_symmetry.space_group_name_H-M   'P 1'
#
loop_
_entity.id
_entity.type
_entity.pdbx_description
1 polymer ?
#
loop_
_entity_poly.entity_id
_entity_poly.type
_entity_poly.pdbx_seq_one_letter_code
_entity_poly.pdbx_strand_id
1 'polypeptide(L)'
;MSVSVAADIAYAEGLVRQALEVAPRSPLAHSAKGQLLRVQKRYAEAIAEYETTLAFNRNWAHALGPLGECKLFSGLIDDLIPLVERAIRHSPRDPFIGVWYFRIGLAHLLQSRIQDAIVWLDKARSANPELPYVHSGLASAYALRGETEQSAIELAEARRLSFDGRYSSFACLKAIAYFGVPKIRALYEATYFAGLRKAGMPEE
;
A
#
# COMPACT_ATOMS: atom_id res chain seq x y z
N MET A 1 12.19 13.41 -7.07
CA MET A 1 10.91 13.98 -7.58
C MET A 1 11.23 14.93 -8.71
N SER A 2 10.49 14.86 -9.82
CA SER A 2 10.61 15.86 -10.89
C SER A 2 10.11 17.23 -10.40
N VAL A 3 10.54 18.30 -11.04
CA VAL A 3 10.13 19.69 -10.70
C VAL A 3 8.60 19.83 -10.75
N SER A 4 7.91 19.14 -11.67
CA SER A 4 6.46 19.09 -11.80
C SER A 4 5.78 18.52 -10.55
N VAL A 5 6.21 17.35 -10.04
CA VAL A 5 5.61 16.71 -8.86
C VAL A 5 5.74 17.56 -7.59
N ALA A 6 6.87 18.26 -7.43
CA ALA A 6 7.05 19.14 -6.28
C ALA A 6 6.12 20.37 -6.35
N ALA A 7 5.93 20.95 -7.55
CA ALA A 7 5.00 22.05 -7.76
C ALA A 7 3.54 21.63 -7.52
N ASP A 8 3.16 20.45 -7.99
CA ASP A 8 1.81 19.90 -7.79
C ASP A 8 1.52 19.66 -6.30
N ILE A 9 2.49 19.16 -5.55
CA ILE A 9 2.37 18.98 -4.08
C ILE A 9 2.19 20.34 -3.40
N ALA A 10 3.02 21.34 -3.73
CA ALA A 10 2.94 22.67 -3.12
C ALA A 10 1.58 23.35 -3.43
N TYR A 11 1.08 23.20 -4.65
CA TYR A 11 -0.22 23.70 -5.04
C TYR A 11 -1.35 23.03 -4.22
N ALA A 12 -1.32 21.69 -4.11
CA ALA A 12 -2.28 20.94 -3.34
C ALA A 12 -2.24 21.30 -1.83
N GLU A 13 -1.05 21.55 -1.27
CA GLU A 13 -0.90 22.05 0.10
C GLU A 13 -1.58 23.42 0.30
N GLY A 14 -1.45 24.30 -0.67
CA GLY A 14 -2.13 25.61 -0.67
C GLY A 14 -3.65 25.46 -0.63
N LEU A 15 -4.21 24.60 -1.48
CA LEU A 15 -5.65 24.34 -1.52
C LEU A 15 -6.18 23.72 -0.22
N VAL A 16 -5.48 22.75 0.33
CA VAL A 16 -5.85 22.10 1.58
C VAL A 16 -5.80 23.06 2.76
N ARG A 17 -4.78 23.94 2.81
CA ARG A 17 -4.69 24.99 3.81
C ARG A 17 -5.89 25.91 3.74
N GLN A 18 -6.22 26.47 2.57
CA GLN A 18 -7.39 27.33 2.37
C GLN A 18 -8.71 26.63 2.77
N ALA A 19 -8.87 25.34 2.44
CA ALA A 19 -10.05 24.58 2.82
C ALA A 19 -10.17 24.45 4.35
N LEU A 20 -9.07 24.26 5.07
CA LEU A 20 -9.05 24.16 6.53
C LEU A 20 -9.20 25.54 7.21
N GLU A 21 -8.77 26.63 6.59
CA GLU A 21 -9.03 28.00 7.07
C GLU A 21 -10.52 28.33 7.04
N VAL A 22 -11.23 27.92 5.97
CA VAL A 22 -12.66 28.15 5.82
C VAL A 22 -13.50 27.15 6.65
N ALA A 23 -13.07 25.89 6.69
CA ALA A 23 -13.79 24.82 7.37
C ALA A 23 -12.84 23.94 8.23
N PRO A 24 -12.42 24.42 9.42
CA PRO A 24 -11.43 23.73 10.27
C PRO A 24 -11.87 22.33 10.76
N ARG A 25 -13.14 21.98 10.65
CA ARG A 25 -13.70 20.69 11.07
C ARG A 25 -14.14 19.82 9.90
N SER A 26 -13.70 20.14 8.68
CA SER A 26 -14.05 19.39 7.47
C SER A 26 -13.34 18.02 7.42
N PRO A 27 -14.06 16.88 7.50
CA PRO A 27 -13.44 15.57 7.38
C PRO A 27 -12.75 15.39 6.02
N LEU A 28 -13.31 15.99 4.95
CA LEU A 28 -12.74 15.94 3.61
C LEU A 28 -11.39 16.65 3.56
N ALA A 29 -11.29 17.85 4.14
CA ALA A 29 -10.04 18.61 4.12
C ALA A 29 -8.94 17.93 4.96
N HIS A 30 -9.27 17.39 6.13
CA HIS A 30 -8.32 16.59 6.93
C HIS A 30 -7.91 15.32 6.20
N SER A 31 -8.83 14.60 5.56
CA SER A 31 -8.50 13.42 4.74
C SER A 31 -7.56 13.77 3.58
N ALA A 32 -7.81 14.89 2.88
CA ALA A 32 -6.94 15.37 1.82
C ALA A 32 -5.53 15.75 2.34
N LYS A 33 -5.44 16.40 3.51
CA LYS A 33 -4.16 16.69 4.16
C LYS A 33 -3.42 15.41 4.52
N GLY A 34 -4.11 14.43 5.10
CA GLY A 34 -3.53 13.11 5.39
C GLY A 34 -2.98 12.44 4.15
N GLN A 35 -3.69 12.53 3.02
CA GLN A 35 -3.23 11.98 1.73
C GLN A 35 -1.95 12.67 1.24
N LEU A 36 -1.85 14.00 1.31
CA LEU A 36 -0.64 14.74 0.95
C LEU A 36 0.54 14.34 1.82
N LEU A 37 0.36 14.31 3.13
CA LEU A 37 1.39 13.91 4.08
C LEU A 37 1.87 12.48 3.86
N ARG A 38 0.95 11.57 3.51
CA ARG A 38 1.26 10.18 3.16
C ARG A 38 2.14 10.10 1.90
N VAL A 39 1.82 10.84 0.85
CA VAL A 39 2.63 10.92 -0.38
C VAL A 39 4.03 11.47 -0.08
N GLN A 40 4.15 12.40 0.86
CA GLN A 40 5.42 12.94 1.35
C GLN A 40 6.15 12.00 2.32
N LYS A 41 5.59 10.82 2.63
CA LYS A 41 6.12 9.85 3.61
C LYS A 41 6.19 10.39 5.05
N ARG A 42 5.42 11.44 5.36
CA ARG A 42 5.24 12.03 6.70
C ARG A 42 4.16 11.28 7.47
N TYR A 43 4.42 9.98 7.72
CA TYR A 43 3.38 9.05 8.18
C TYR A 43 2.80 9.38 9.54
N ALA A 44 3.61 9.87 10.50
CA ALA A 44 3.10 10.25 11.82
C ALA A 44 2.06 11.39 11.73
N GLU A 45 2.33 12.39 10.91
CA GLU A 45 1.42 13.51 10.69
C GLU A 45 0.19 13.08 9.87
N ALA A 46 0.38 12.20 8.86
CA ALA A 46 -0.73 11.64 8.10
C ALA A 46 -1.69 10.83 9.01
N ILE A 47 -1.18 10.05 9.95
CA ILE A 47 -1.97 9.32 10.95
C ILE A 47 -2.84 10.29 11.75
N ALA A 48 -2.27 11.38 12.28
CA ALA A 48 -3.00 12.37 13.04
C ALA A 48 -4.17 13.01 12.24
N GLU A 49 -3.94 13.32 10.97
CA GLU A 49 -4.98 13.88 10.10
C GLU A 49 -6.09 12.87 9.77
N TYR A 50 -5.75 11.61 9.53
CA TYR A 50 -6.76 10.57 9.32
C TYR A 50 -7.53 10.26 10.60
N GLU A 51 -6.89 10.24 11.76
CA GLU A 51 -7.58 10.08 13.05
C GLU A 51 -8.52 11.26 13.33
N THR A 52 -8.11 12.49 13.00
CA THR A 52 -8.99 13.67 13.03
C THR A 52 -10.19 13.52 12.09
N THR A 53 -9.95 13.04 10.85
CA THR A 53 -11.03 12.73 9.90
C THR A 53 -12.05 11.77 10.51
N LEU A 54 -11.55 10.70 11.14
CA LEU A 54 -12.40 9.66 11.75
C LEU A 54 -13.10 10.10 13.05
N ALA A 55 -12.55 11.09 13.75
CA ALA A 55 -13.22 11.71 14.86
C ALA A 55 -14.47 12.51 14.43
N PHE A 56 -14.43 13.15 13.27
CA PHE A 56 -15.59 13.84 12.69
C PHE A 56 -16.53 12.90 11.93
N ASN A 57 -15.99 11.89 11.26
CA ASN A 57 -16.77 10.87 10.55
C ASN A 57 -16.10 9.49 10.67
N ARG A 58 -16.50 8.73 11.68
CA ARG A 58 -15.92 7.41 12.00
C ARG A 58 -16.04 6.36 10.87
N ASN A 59 -16.93 6.58 9.91
CA ASN A 59 -17.22 5.65 8.83
C ASN A 59 -16.57 6.07 7.49
N TRP A 60 -15.64 7.03 7.51
CA TRP A 60 -14.96 7.51 6.30
C TRP A 60 -13.99 6.45 5.77
N ALA A 61 -14.47 5.60 4.83
CA ALA A 61 -13.71 4.48 4.29
C ALA A 61 -12.37 4.90 3.69
N HIS A 62 -12.34 6.04 2.98
CA HIS A 62 -11.13 6.59 2.36
C HIS A 62 -10.09 7.18 3.35
N ALA A 63 -10.40 7.27 4.64
CA ALA A 63 -9.40 7.53 5.66
C ALA A 63 -8.89 6.23 6.31
N LEU A 64 -9.77 5.23 6.48
CA LEU A 64 -9.45 3.97 7.15
C LEU A 64 -8.35 3.18 6.43
N GLY A 65 -8.48 2.99 5.10
CA GLY A 65 -7.49 2.25 4.33
C GLY A 65 -6.09 2.90 4.34
N PRO A 66 -5.96 4.20 3.99
CA PRO A 66 -4.69 4.91 4.07
C PRO A 66 -4.12 5.02 5.50
N LEU A 67 -4.96 5.15 6.53
CA LEU A 67 -4.51 5.12 7.93
C LEU A 67 -3.81 3.79 8.25
N GLY A 68 -4.41 2.66 7.85
CA GLY A 68 -3.80 1.35 8.03
C GLY A 68 -2.43 1.24 7.35
N GLU A 69 -2.30 1.76 6.12
CA GLU A 69 -1.02 1.82 5.41
C GLU A 69 0.03 2.69 6.13
N CYS A 70 -0.36 3.88 6.60
CA CYS A 70 0.55 4.74 7.36
C CYS A 70 1.03 4.06 8.65
N LYS A 71 0.13 3.37 9.36
CA LYS A 71 0.46 2.59 10.56
C LYS A 71 1.41 1.43 10.25
N LEU A 72 1.19 0.68 9.16
CA LEU A 72 2.12 -0.34 8.69
C LEU A 72 3.52 0.25 8.54
N PHE A 73 3.68 1.31 7.74
CA PHE A 73 4.98 1.91 7.47
C PHE A 73 5.64 2.56 8.70
N SER A 74 4.86 2.85 9.73
CA SER A 74 5.33 3.34 11.03
C SER A 74 5.65 2.21 12.03
N GLY A 75 5.52 0.94 11.64
CA GLY A 75 5.86 -0.21 12.50
C GLY A 75 4.68 -0.88 13.20
N LEU A 76 3.46 -0.41 12.99
CA LEU A 76 2.22 -0.88 13.61
C LEU A 76 1.44 -1.78 12.65
N ILE A 77 2.06 -2.89 12.21
CA ILE A 77 1.49 -3.79 11.20
C ILE A 77 0.14 -4.41 11.63
N ASP A 78 -0.03 -4.66 12.92
CA ASP A 78 -1.23 -5.33 13.45
C ASP A 78 -2.50 -4.46 13.32
N ASP A 79 -2.32 -3.14 13.23
CA ASP A 79 -3.45 -2.19 13.08
C ASP A 79 -4.01 -2.16 11.65
N LEU A 80 -3.25 -2.64 10.65
CA LEU A 80 -3.63 -2.49 9.24
C LEU A 80 -4.91 -3.28 8.92
N ILE A 81 -4.93 -4.57 9.22
CA ILE A 81 -6.03 -5.46 8.81
C ILE A 81 -7.38 -4.99 9.37
N PRO A 82 -7.53 -4.72 10.69
CA PRO A 82 -8.79 -4.25 11.24
C PRO A 82 -9.31 -2.93 10.63
N LEU A 83 -8.39 -2.01 10.32
CA LEU A 83 -8.75 -0.73 9.69
C LEU A 83 -9.23 -0.91 8.26
N VAL A 84 -8.53 -1.72 7.46
CA VAL A 84 -8.91 -1.97 6.07
C VAL A 84 -10.19 -2.78 5.98
N GLU A 85 -10.40 -3.76 6.84
CA GLU A 85 -11.68 -4.49 6.91
C GLU A 85 -12.85 -3.57 7.27
N ARG A 86 -12.64 -2.59 8.15
CA ARG A 86 -13.65 -1.56 8.40
C ARG A 86 -13.93 -0.73 7.15
N ALA A 87 -12.91 -0.35 6.37
CA ALA A 87 -13.09 0.37 5.11
C ALA A 87 -13.96 -0.45 4.15
N ILE A 88 -13.66 -1.74 3.98
CA ILE A 88 -14.42 -2.67 3.12
C ILE A 88 -15.89 -2.78 3.57
N ARG A 89 -16.14 -2.90 4.88
CA ARG A 89 -17.52 -2.97 5.41
C ARG A 89 -18.32 -1.70 5.14
N HIS A 90 -17.66 -0.52 5.19
CA HIS A 90 -18.34 0.75 4.94
C HIS A 90 -18.51 1.09 3.44
N SER A 91 -17.65 0.54 2.59
CA SER A 91 -17.71 0.76 1.14
C SER A 91 -17.37 -0.54 0.37
N PRO A 92 -18.27 -1.54 0.36
CA PRO A 92 -17.96 -2.86 -0.23
C PRO A 92 -17.90 -2.85 -1.77
N ARG A 93 -18.35 -1.78 -2.42
CA ARG A 93 -18.28 -1.57 -3.88
C ARG A 93 -17.36 -0.41 -4.24
N ASP A 94 -16.39 -0.12 -3.39
CA ASP A 94 -15.45 0.96 -3.63
C ASP A 94 -14.58 0.69 -4.86
N PRO A 95 -14.34 1.69 -5.72
CA PRO A 95 -13.41 1.54 -6.86
C PRO A 95 -11.99 1.11 -6.45
N PHE A 96 -11.58 1.41 -5.21
CA PHE A 96 -10.28 1.03 -4.67
C PHE A 96 -10.29 -0.30 -3.92
N ILE A 97 -11.34 -1.11 -4.02
CA ILE A 97 -11.48 -2.37 -3.27
C ILE A 97 -10.30 -3.32 -3.51
N GLY A 98 -9.77 -3.38 -4.73
CA GLY A 98 -8.60 -4.19 -5.08
C GLY A 98 -7.33 -3.76 -4.31
N VAL A 99 -7.14 -2.45 -4.10
CA VAL A 99 -6.05 -1.91 -3.29
C VAL A 99 -6.20 -2.30 -1.82
N TRP A 100 -7.43 -2.31 -1.31
CA TRP A 100 -7.69 -2.71 0.08
C TRP A 100 -7.44 -4.21 0.29
N TYR A 101 -7.88 -5.05 -0.62
CA TYR A 101 -7.56 -6.49 -0.58
C TYR A 101 -6.05 -6.73 -0.66
N PHE A 102 -5.34 -6.02 -1.54
CA PHE A 102 -3.88 -6.09 -1.61
C PHE A 102 -3.22 -5.75 -0.26
N ARG A 103 -3.66 -4.68 0.41
CA ARG A 103 -3.09 -4.27 1.71
C ARG A 103 -3.24 -5.37 2.77
N ILE A 104 -4.40 -6.03 2.83
CA ILE A 104 -4.60 -7.16 3.75
C ILE A 104 -3.69 -8.33 3.36
N GLY A 105 -3.63 -8.68 2.08
CA GLY A 105 -2.76 -9.75 1.58
C GLY A 105 -1.28 -9.47 1.87
N LEU A 106 -0.83 -8.23 1.66
CA LEU A 106 0.53 -7.82 2.00
C LEU A 106 0.82 -7.94 3.51
N ALA A 107 -0.10 -7.52 4.38
CA ALA A 107 0.09 -7.67 5.81
C ALA A 107 0.21 -9.14 6.22
N HIS A 108 -0.62 -10.03 5.68
CA HIS A 108 -0.50 -11.46 5.88
C HIS A 108 0.84 -12.00 5.40
N LEU A 109 1.29 -11.58 4.20
CA LEU A 109 2.60 -11.99 3.65
C LEU A 109 3.76 -11.57 4.57
N LEU A 110 3.77 -10.31 5.01
CA LEU A 110 4.80 -9.78 5.91
C LEU A 110 4.79 -10.46 7.29
N GLN A 111 3.66 -11.00 7.71
CA GLN A 111 3.51 -11.79 8.94
C GLN A 111 3.70 -13.31 8.72
N SER A 112 4.22 -13.71 7.55
CA SER A 112 4.47 -15.11 7.17
C SER A 112 3.20 -15.99 7.12
N ARG A 113 2.02 -15.40 7.05
CA ARG A 113 0.74 -16.11 6.86
C ARG A 113 0.47 -16.30 5.38
N ILE A 114 1.26 -17.18 4.74
CA ILE A 114 1.35 -17.28 3.28
C ILE A 114 0.02 -17.68 2.65
N GLN A 115 -0.71 -18.63 3.24
CA GLN A 115 -2.00 -19.07 2.71
C GLN A 115 -3.04 -17.93 2.72
N ASP A 116 -3.14 -17.19 3.83
CA ASP A 116 -4.05 -16.05 3.93
C ASP A 116 -3.64 -14.93 2.96
N ALA A 117 -2.32 -14.71 2.80
CA ALA A 117 -1.80 -13.74 1.84
C ALA A 117 -2.28 -14.04 0.42
N ILE A 118 -2.18 -15.30 -0.03
CA ILE A 118 -2.63 -15.72 -1.36
C ILE A 118 -4.12 -15.48 -1.52
N VAL A 119 -4.94 -15.87 -0.55
CA VAL A 119 -6.39 -15.67 -0.61
C VAL A 119 -6.77 -14.20 -0.82
N TRP A 120 -6.12 -13.29 -0.09
CA TRP A 120 -6.42 -11.88 -0.21
C TRP A 120 -5.82 -11.23 -1.45
N LEU A 121 -4.64 -11.66 -1.88
CA LEU A 121 -4.02 -11.19 -3.12
C LEU A 121 -4.79 -11.68 -4.35
N ASP A 122 -5.34 -12.88 -4.35
CA ASP A 122 -6.23 -13.36 -5.42
C ASP A 122 -7.53 -12.55 -5.50
N LYS A 123 -8.12 -12.17 -4.36
CA LYS A 123 -9.24 -11.22 -4.34
C LYS A 123 -8.84 -9.87 -4.95
N ALA A 124 -7.64 -9.38 -4.63
CA ALA A 124 -7.12 -8.13 -5.19
C ALA A 124 -6.94 -8.22 -6.71
N ARG A 125 -6.34 -9.31 -7.21
CA ARG A 125 -6.18 -9.58 -8.65
C ARG A 125 -7.52 -9.68 -9.36
N SER A 126 -8.49 -10.37 -8.76
CA SER A 126 -9.85 -10.50 -9.33
C SER A 126 -10.59 -9.17 -9.39
N ALA A 127 -10.37 -8.28 -8.42
CA ALA A 127 -10.97 -6.95 -8.39
C ALA A 127 -10.31 -5.97 -9.35
N ASN A 128 -8.99 -6.05 -9.53
CA ASN A 128 -8.23 -5.25 -10.48
C ASN A 128 -6.96 -5.99 -10.93
N PRO A 129 -6.99 -6.65 -12.10
CA PRO A 129 -5.84 -7.42 -12.63
C PRO A 129 -4.71 -6.54 -13.17
N GLU A 130 -4.91 -5.23 -13.32
CA GLU A 130 -3.90 -4.32 -13.88
C GLU A 130 -2.93 -3.76 -12.81
N LEU A 131 -2.99 -4.23 -11.58
CA LEU A 131 -2.15 -3.74 -10.49
C LEU A 131 -0.84 -4.53 -10.38
N PRO A 132 0.31 -4.01 -10.85
CA PRO A 132 1.56 -4.78 -10.90
C PRO A 132 2.05 -5.24 -9.52
N TYR A 133 1.77 -4.49 -8.46
CA TYR A 133 2.15 -4.85 -7.10
C TYR A 133 1.33 -6.01 -6.53
N VAL A 134 0.14 -6.29 -7.05
CA VAL A 134 -0.65 -7.48 -6.67
C VAL A 134 0.03 -8.72 -7.22
N HIS A 135 0.42 -8.71 -8.49
CA HIS A 135 1.15 -9.79 -9.15
C HIS A 135 2.50 -10.06 -8.48
N SER A 136 3.25 -9.01 -8.12
CA SER A 136 4.51 -9.21 -7.39
C SER A 136 4.31 -9.80 -6.00
N GLY A 137 3.22 -9.44 -5.31
CA GLY A 137 2.82 -10.05 -4.04
C GLY A 137 2.49 -11.53 -4.19
N LEU A 138 1.71 -11.90 -5.22
CA LEU A 138 1.39 -13.30 -5.56
C LEU A 138 2.64 -14.09 -5.95
N ALA A 139 3.52 -13.51 -6.77
CA ALA A 139 4.79 -14.14 -7.14
C ALA A 139 5.61 -14.52 -5.90
N SER A 140 5.73 -13.57 -4.95
CA SER A 140 6.42 -13.82 -3.69
C SER A 140 5.73 -14.91 -2.87
N ALA A 141 4.41 -14.82 -2.70
CA ALA A 141 3.65 -15.76 -1.87
C ALA A 141 3.67 -17.19 -2.44
N TYR A 142 3.47 -17.36 -3.76
CA TYR A 142 3.56 -18.66 -4.43
C TYR A 142 4.97 -19.26 -4.34
N ALA A 143 6.02 -18.45 -4.53
CA ALA A 143 7.40 -18.92 -4.38
C ALA A 143 7.70 -19.40 -2.96
N LEU A 144 7.19 -18.70 -1.92
CA LEU A 144 7.34 -19.12 -0.53
C LEU A 144 6.58 -20.41 -0.22
N ARG A 145 5.47 -20.66 -0.90
CA ARG A 145 4.70 -21.92 -0.80
C ARG A 145 5.29 -23.06 -1.64
N GLY A 146 6.27 -22.79 -2.51
CA GLY A 146 6.92 -23.77 -3.37
C GLY A 146 6.26 -23.96 -4.74
N GLU A 147 5.32 -23.11 -5.13
CA GLU A 147 4.62 -23.11 -6.42
C GLU A 147 5.39 -22.30 -7.46
N THR A 148 6.48 -22.89 -7.94
CA THR A 148 7.46 -22.20 -8.79
C THR A 148 6.87 -21.71 -10.12
N GLU A 149 6.01 -22.51 -10.75
CA GLU A 149 5.40 -22.16 -12.04
C GLU A 149 4.49 -20.93 -11.91
N GLN A 150 3.55 -20.95 -10.95
CA GLN A 150 2.65 -19.83 -10.68
C GLN A 150 3.43 -18.57 -10.29
N SER A 151 4.45 -18.74 -9.48
CA SER A 151 5.33 -17.65 -9.07
C SER A 151 6.01 -16.97 -10.26
N ALA A 152 6.52 -17.74 -11.21
CA ALA A 152 7.18 -17.21 -12.41
C ALA A 152 6.19 -16.45 -13.31
N ILE A 153 4.97 -16.98 -13.49
CA ILE A 153 3.89 -16.35 -14.27
C ILE A 153 3.55 -14.99 -13.64
N GLU A 154 3.32 -14.95 -12.33
CA GLU A 154 2.94 -13.73 -11.63
C GLU A 154 4.07 -12.67 -11.65
N LEU A 155 5.35 -13.08 -11.55
CA LEU A 155 6.47 -12.16 -11.66
C LEU A 155 6.60 -11.58 -13.07
N ALA A 156 6.38 -12.40 -14.10
CA ALA A 156 6.37 -11.93 -15.49
C ALA A 156 5.25 -10.90 -15.71
N GLU A 157 4.07 -11.13 -15.15
CA GLU A 157 2.94 -10.22 -15.26
C GLU A 157 3.19 -8.90 -14.52
N ALA A 158 3.78 -8.94 -13.31
CA ALA A 158 4.19 -7.75 -12.59
C ALA A 158 5.16 -6.88 -13.41
N ARG A 159 6.10 -7.51 -14.13
CA ARG A 159 7.03 -6.83 -15.04
C ARG A 159 6.33 -6.21 -16.24
N ARG A 160 5.42 -6.96 -16.86
CA ARG A 160 4.65 -6.50 -18.03
C ARG A 160 3.81 -5.27 -17.72
N LEU A 161 3.18 -5.23 -16.55
CA LEU A 161 2.28 -4.14 -16.12
C LEU A 161 3.03 -2.91 -15.57
N SER A 162 4.31 -3.05 -15.23
CA SER A 162 5.09 -1.99 -14.59
C SER A 162 5.76 -1.07 -15.62
N PHE A 163 5.28 0.15 -15.77
CA PHE A 163 5.83 1.15 -16.69
C PHE A 163 7.22 1.67 -16.29
N ASP A 164 7.58 1.61 -15.01
CA ASP A 164 8.82 2.15 -14.47
C ASP A 164 9.92 1.09 -14.27
N GLY A 165 9.66 -0.14 -14.69
CA GLY A 165 10.63 -1.23 -14.65
C GLY A 165 11.02 -1.69 -13.24
N ARG A 166 10.29 -1.27 -12.19
CA ARG A 166 10.63 -1.57 -10.77
C ARG A 166 10.77 -3.06 -10.46
N TYR A 167 10.09 -3.94 -11.19
CA TYR A 167 10.15 -5.38 -10.98
C TYR A 167 11.19 -6.09 -11.86
N SER A 168 12.05 -5.34 -12.56
CA SER A 168 13.17 -5.93 -13.32
C SER A 168 14.25 -6.50 -12.40
N SER A 169 14.54 -5.79 -11.28
CA SER A 169 15.53 -6.23 -10.29
C SER A 169 15.24 -5.67 -8.89
N PHE A 170 15.92 -6.20 -7.87
CA PHE A 170 15.85 -5.63 -6.51
C PHE A 170 16.44 -4.22 -6.44
N ALA A 171 17.49 -3.93 -7.21
CA ALA A 171 18.05 -2.59 -7.28
C ALA A 171 16.99 -1.58 -7.76
N CYS A 172 16.26 -1.89 -8.83
CA CYS A 172 15.18 -1.05 -9.34
C CYS A 172 14.02 -0.93 -8.33
N LEU A 173 13.59 -2.04 -7.74
CA LEU A 173 12.49 -2.04 -6.77
C LEU A 173 12.81 -1.19 -5.55
N LYS A 174 14.01 -1.33 -4.98
CA LYS A 174 14.45 -0.59 -3.79
C LYS A 174 14.72 0.88 -4.06
N ALA A 175 15.11 1.25 -5.27
CA ALA A 175 15.32 2.64 -5.67
C ALA A 175 14.01 3.46 -5.72
N ILE A 176 12.90 2.84 -6.07
CA ILE A 176 11.62 3.51 -6.32
C ILE A 176 10.69 3.42 -5.11
N ALA A 177 10.65 2.26 -4.44
CA ALA A 177 9.68 1.97 -3.41
C ALA A 177 10.19 2.31 -1.99
N TYR A 178 9.24 2.65 -1.11
CA TYR A 178 9.48 2.80 0.33
C TYR A 178 8.91 1.61 1.09
N PHE A 179 9.71 1.05 1.99
CA PHE A 179 9.37 -0.17 2.72
C PHE A 179 9.26 0.04 4.25
N GLY A 180 8.97 1.25 4.67
CA GLY A 180 8.72 1.57 6.07
C GLY A 180 9.97 1.76 6.94
N VAL A 181 9.74 1.79 8.25
CA VAL A 181 10.78 1.85 9.27
C VAL A 181 11.60 0.55 9.31
N PRO A 182 12.79 0.52 9.97
CA PRO A 182 13.67 -0.66 9.97
C PRO A 182 12.98 -1.98 10.36
N LYS A 183 12.08 -1.94 11.35
CA LYS A 183 11.28 -3.11 11.75
C LYS A 183 10.46 -3.68 10.59
N ILE A 184 9.81 -2.84 9.81
CA ILE A 184 9.00 -3.28 8.68
C ILE A 184 9.87 -3.73 7.50
N ARG A 185 10.99 -3.04 7.24
CA ARG A 185 11.95 -3.48 6.22
C ARG A 185 12.49 -4.89 6.50
N ALA A 186 12.74 -5.22 7.77
CA ALA A 186 13.14 -6.57 8.14
C ALA A 186 12.08 -7.62 7.79
N LEU A 187 10.79 -7.30 7.95
CA LEU A 187 9.70 -8.19 7.52
C LEU A 187 9.65 -8.34 6.00
N TYR A 188 9.83 -7.24 5.24
CA TYR A 188 9.93 -7.31 3.78
C TYR A 188 11.09 -8.20 3.33
N GLU A 189 12.28 -8.07 3.92
CA GLU A 189 13.43 -8.91 3.59
C GLU A 189 13.17 -10.39 3.91
N ALA A 190 12.59 -10.68 5.06
CA ALA A 190 12.34 -12.05 5.51
C ALA A 190 11.23 -12.77 4.71
N THR A 191 10.32 -12.03 4.07
CA THR A 191 9.15 -12.60 3.41
C THR A 191 9.05 -12.18 1.95
N TYR A 192 8.56 -10.98 1.67
CA TYR A 192 8.29 -10.50 0.32
C TYR A 192 9.52 -10.58 -0.60
N PHE A 193 10.67 -10.08 -0.16
CA PHE A 193 11.89 -10.16 -0.98
C PHE A 193 12.47 -11.58 -1.04
N ALA A 194 12.40 -12.34 0.05
CA ALA A 194 12.80 -13.74 0.02
C ALA A 194 11.98 -14.55 -0.99
N GLY A 195 10.67 -14.29 -1.06
CA GLY A 195 9.78 -14.88 -2.06
C GLY A 195 10.12 -14.46 -3.49
N LEU A 196 10.35 -13.15 -3.72
CA LEU A 196 10.72 -12.64 -5.05
C LEU A 196 12.07 -13.19 -5.54
N ARG A 197 13.06 -13.41 -4.64
CA ARG A 197 14.32 -14.10 -4.98
C ARG A 197 14.07 -15.52 -5.45
N LYS A 198 13.22 -16.26 -4.71
CA LYS A 198 12.81 -17.62 -5.10
C LYS A 198 12.03 -17.64 -6.44
N ALA A 199 11.28 -16.58 -6.72
CA ALA A 199 10.56 -16.38 -7.99
C ALA A 199 11.51 -16.05 -9.17
N GLY A 200 12.80 -15.82 -8.93
CA GLY A 200 13.79 -15.52 -9.97
C GLY A 200 13.94 -14.02 -10.27
N MET A 201 13.63 -13.12 -9.32
CA MET A 201 13.98 -11.71 -9.47
C MET A 201 15.49 -11.53 -9.24
N PRO A 202 16.25 -10.92 -10.18
CA PRO A 202 17.69 -10.68 -10.02
C PRO A 202 17.97 -9.57 -9.02
N GLU A 203 19.19 -9.55 -8.46
CA GLU A 203 19.63 -8.48 -7.53
C GLU A 203 19.88 -7.15 -8.27
N GLU A 204 20.46 -7.21 -9.51
CA GLU A 204 20.80 -6.07 -10.39
C GLU A 204 20.09 -6.17 -11.74
#